data_ca0f96815f9ce88fe33f7a8a3831f7f4
#
_entry.id   ca0f96815f9ce88fe33f7a8a3831f7f4
#
_cell.length_a   1.000
_cell.length_b   1.000
_cell.length_c   1.000
_cell.angle_alpha   90.00
_cell.angle_beta   90.00
_cell.angle_gamma   90.00
#
_symmetry.space_group_name_H-M   'P 1'
#
loop_
_entity.id
_entity.type
_entity.pdbx_description
1 polymer ?
#
loop_
_entity_poly.entity_id
_entity_poly.type
_entity_poly.pdbx_seq_one_letter_code
_entity_poly.pdbx_strand_id
1 'polypeptide(L)' 'MDRINIKCRIGDGETELQLDKKSMPGEPGPCFMISDRGYFKGYITRQKNGDFKWLGHPYYSEEDLSRISASIGSYASK' A
#
# COMPACT_ATOMS: atom_id res chain seq x y z
N MET A 1 14.33 9.34 1.11
CA MET A 1 14.05 8.01 0.58
C MET A 1 12.61 7.61 0.89
N ASP A 2 11.86 7.28 -0.13
CA ASP A 2 10.43 7.10 0.02
C ASP A 2 10.01 5.64 0.08
N ARG A 3 10.79 4.85 0.79
CA ARG A 3 10.51 3.43 1.00
C ARG A 3 10.18 3.19 2.46
N ILE A 4 9.11 2.46 2.70
CA ILE A 4 8.74 2.07 4.04
C ILE A 4 8.45 0.57 4.05
N ASN A 5 8.64 -0.03 5.21
CA ASN A 5 8.31 -1.43 5.42
C ASN A 5 7.23 -1.49 6.47
N ILE A 6 6.18 -2.22 6.20
CA ILE A 6 5.08 -2.38 7.14
C ILE A 6 4.86 -3.87 7.40
N LYS A 7 4.37 -4.17 8.58
CA LYS A 7 3.91 -5.52 8.92
C LYS A 7 2.41 -5.48 9.00
N CYS A 8 1.76 -6.36 8.27
CA CYS A 8 0.32 -6.42 8.33
C CYS A 8 -0.15 -7.83 8.03
N ARG A 9 -1.42 -8.08 8.34
CA ARG A 9 -2.01 -9.38 8.07
C ARG A 9 -2.55 -9.41 6.66
N ILE A 10 -2.11 -10.39 5.89
CA ILE A 10 -2.63 -10.63 4.56
C ILE A 10 -3.22 -12.04 4.58
N GLY A 11 -4.54 -12.13 4.35
CA GLY A 11 -5.21 -13.41 4.47
C GLY A 11 -5.07 -13.97 5.88
N ASP A 12 -4.54 -15.16 5.98
CA ASP A 12 -4.39 -15.86 7.26
C ASP A 12 -3.04 -15.67 7.92
N GLY A 13 -2.14 -14.94 7.29
CA GLY A 13 -0.78 -14.81 7.80
C GLY A 13 -0.31 -13.38 7.88
N GLU A 14 0.64 -13.16 8.78
CA GLU A 14 1.29 -11.87 8.88
C GLU A 14 2.48 -11.83 7.95
N THR A 15 2.65 -10.71 7.25
CA THR A 15 3.75 -10.56 6.32
C THR A 15 4.30 -9.14 6.40
N GLU A 16 5.54 -8.98 5.97
CA GLU A 16 6.15 -7.68 5.87
C GLU A 16 6.14 -7.24 4.41
N LEU A 17 5.58 -6.08 4.16
CA LEU A 17 5.48 -5.53 2.82
C LEU A 17 6.39 -4.33 2.70
N GLN A 18 7.01 -4.20 1.54
CA GLN A 18 7.81 -3.04 1.20
C GLN A 18 6.99 -2.15 0.29
N LEU A 19 6.93 -0.88 0.66
CA LEU A 19 6.16 0.11 -0.10
C LEU A 19 7.10 1.19 -0.58
N ASP A 20 7.14 1.38 -1.90
CA ASP A 20 7.96 2.42 -2.50
C ASP A 20 7.04 3.52 -3.02
N LYS A 21 7.25 4.74 -2.53
CA LYS A 21 6.46 5.87 -2.97
C LYS A 21 6.83 6.22 -4.40
N LYS A 22 5.81 6.36 -5.24
CA LYS A 22 5.97 6.66 -6.65
C LYS A 22 5.11 7.84 -7.04
N SER A 23 5.57 8.59 -8.02
CA SER A 23 4.79 9.67 -8.60
C SER A 23 4.17 9.15 -9.88
N MET A 24 2.83 9.14 -9.94
CA MET A 24 2.12 8.60 -11.09
C MET A 24 1.36 9.70 -11.80
N PRO A 25 1.55 9.88 -13.12
CA PRO A 25 0.83 10.90 -13.88
C PRO A 25 -0.68 10.71 -13.75
N GLY A 26 -1.37 11.81 -13.52
CA GLY A 26 -2.82 11.78 -13.42
C GLY A 26 -3.37 11.42 -12.06
N GLU A 27 -2.51 11.09 -11.10
CA GLU A 27 -2.97 10.75 -9.75
C GLU A 27 -2.69 11.90 -8.79
N PRO A 28 -3.71 12.42 -8.10
CA PRO A 28 -3.53 13.58 -7.24
C PRO A 28 -2.85 13.26 -5.90
N GLY A 29 -2.90 12.01 -5.48
CA GLY A 29 -2.34 11.64 -4.19
C GLY A 29 -1.09 10.79 -4.32
N PRO A 30 -0.46 10.46 -3.18
CA PRO A 30 0.71 9.60 -3.21
C PRO A 30 0.35 8.19 -3.65
N CYS A 31 1.23 7.59 -4.44
CA CYS A 31 1.08 6.22 -4.90
C CYS A 31 2.20 5.39 -4.32
N PHE A 32 1.90 4.13 -4.05
CA PHE A 32 2.89 3.21 -3.51
C PHE A 32 2.93 1.94 -4.35
N MET A 33 4.14 1.48 -4.62
CA MET A 33 4.34 0.18 -5.23
C MET A 33 4.55 -0.83 -4.09
N ILE A 34 3.74 -1.87 -4.08
CA ILE A 34 3.82 -2.88 -3.03
C ILE A 34 4.69 -4.03 -3.52
N SER A 35 5.63 -4.44 -2.67
CA SER A 35 6.44 -5.62 -2.94
C SER A 35 6.43 -6.51 -1.71
N ASP A 36 6.33 -7.82 -1.93
CA ASP A 36 6.38 -8.83 -0.88
C ASP A 36 7.56 -9.73 -1.19
N ARG A 37 8.61 -9.64 -0.36
CA ARG A 37 9.84 -10.43 -0.56
C ARG A 37 10.43 -10.27 -1.95
N GLY A 38 10.37 -9.03 -2.46
CA GLY A 38 10.89 -8.73 -3.78
C GLY A 38 9.93 -8.97 -4.93
N TYR A 39 8.76 -9.53 -4.66
CA TYR A 39 7.76 -9.78 -5.69
C TYR A 39 6.79 -8.61 -5.78
N PHE A 40 6.58 -8.14 -7.00
CA PHE A 40 5.66 -7.03 -7.25
C PHE A 40 4.22 -7.44 -6.92
N LYS A 41 3.53 -6.59 -6.15
CA LYS A 41 2.15 -6.84 -5.72
C LYS A 41 1.22 -5.67 -6.03
N GLY A 42 1.52 -4.91 -7.05
CA GLY A 42 0.63 -3.87 -7.52
C GLY A 42 0.92 -2.49 -6.98
N TYR A 43 0.10 -1.54 -7.44
CA TYR A 43 0.18 -0.15 -7.02
C TYR A 43 -1.10 0.24 -6.32
N ILE A 44 -0.98 1.09 -5.31
CA ILE A 44 -2.13 1.70 -4.66
C ILE A 44 -1.95 3.20 -4.64
N THR A 45 -3.07 3.93 -4.61
CA THR A 45 -3.04 5.39 -4.54
C THR A 45 -3.99 5.86 -3.45
N ARG A 46 -3.60 6.96 -2.80
CA ARG A 46 -4.44 7.55 -1.75
C ARG A 46 -5.52 8.41 -2.36
N GLN A 47 -6.74 8.23 -1.91
CA GLN A 47 -7.87 9.02 -2.35
C GLN A 47 -8.03 10.25 -1.45
N LYS A 48 -8.90 11.16 -1.87
CA LYS A 48 -9.15 12.39 -1.12
C LYS A 48 -9.68 12.13 0.29
N ASN A 49 -10.43 11.05 0.46
CA ASN A 49 -10.98 10.69 1.76
C ASN A 49 -9.97 10.01 2.69
N GLY A 50 -8.75 9.80 2.21
CA GLY A 50 -7.70 9.19 2.99
C GLY A 50 -7.53 7.69 2.80
N ASP A 51 -8.49 7.05 2.15
CA ASP A 51 -8.41 5.63 1.87
C ASP A 51 -7.55 5.37 0.64
N PHE A 52 -7.05 4.16 0.53
CA PHE A 52 -6.29 3.74 -0.64
C PHE A 52 -7.15 2.90 -1.57
N LYS A 53 -6.81 2.94 -2.84
CA LYS A 53 -7.44 2.07 -3.83
C LYS A 53 -6.38 1.48 -4.74
N TRP A 54 -6.70 0.36 -5.35
CA TRP A 54 -5.80 -0.26 -6.31
C TRP A 54 -5.78 0.52 -7.61
N LEU A 55 -4.59 0.61 -8.18
CA LEU A 55 -4.44 1.13 -9.54
C LEU A 55 -4.33 -0.08 -10.45
N GLY A 56 -5.38 -0.34 -11.23
CA GLY A 56 -5.42 -1.49 -12.09
C GLY A 56 -5.87 -2.74 -11.36
N HIS A 57 -5.17 -3.84 -11.58
CA HIS A 57 -5.57 -5.13 -11.05
C HIS A 57 -5.27 -5.25 -9.55
N PRO A 58 -6.28 -5.60 -8.73
CA PRO A 58 -6.04 -5.80 -7.30
C PRO A 58 -5.32 -7.12 -7.04
N TYR A 59 -4.33 -7.06 -6.17
CA TYR A 59 -3.55 -8.24 -5.79
C TYR A 59 -3.98 -8.84 -4.46
N TYR A 60 -4.69 -8.05 -3.66
CA TYR A 60 -5.20 -8.49 -2.36
C TYR A 60 -6.65 -8.10 -2.23
N SER A 61 -7.33 -8.67 -1.23
CA SER A 61 -8.73 -8.36 -0.99
C SER A 61 -8.90 -6.94 -0.45
N GLU A 62 -10.15 -6.46 -0.44
CA GLU A 62 -10.46 -5.17 0.14
C GLU A 62 -10.10 -5.11 1.62
N GLU A 63 -10.31 -6.19 2.34
CA GLU A 63 -9.94 -6.25 3.75
C GLU A 63 -8.43 -6.11 3.94
N ASP A 64 -7.67 -6.79 3.10
CA ASP A 64 -6.22 -6.71 3.16
C ASP A 64 -5.74 -5.31 2.83
N LEU A 65 -6.34 -4.68 1.83
CA LEU A 65 -6.00 -3.30 1.48
C LEU A 65 -6.31 -2.35 2.63
N SER A 66 -7.41 -2.59 3.34
CA SER A 66 -7.77 -1.78 4.50
C SER A 66 -6.70 -1.89 5.58
N ARG A 67 -6.17 -3.08 5.80
CA ARG A 67 -5.11 -3.30 6.78
C ARG A 67 -3.81 -2.62 6.35
N ILE A 68 -3.49 -2.68 5.07
CA ILE A 68 -2.33 -1.99 4.51
C ILE A 68 -2.48 -0.48 4.72
N SER A 69 -3.66 0.02 4.41
CA SER A 69 -3.97 1.44 4.55
C SER A 69 -3.79 1.91 6.00
N ALA A 70 -4.29 1.13 6.95
CA ALA A 70 -4.16 1.45 8.37
C ALA A 70 -2.68 1.43 8.80
N SER A 71 -1.91 0.49 8.29
CA SER A 71 -0.48 0.41 8.61
C SER A 71 0.29 1.60 8.06
N ILE A 72 -0.06 2.06 6.86
CA ILE A 72 0.57 3.23 6.29
C ILE A 72 0.23 4.46 7.12
N GLY A 73 -1.02 4.61 7.52
CA GLY A 73 -1.46 5.72 8.34
C GLY A 73 -0.74 5.77 9.69
N SER A 74 -0.59 4.62 10.32
CA SER A 74 0.12 4.51 11.58
C SER A 74 1.59 4.88 11.43
N TYR A 75 2.21 4.43 10.34
CA TYR A 75 3.60 4.78 10.06
C TYR A 75 3.76 6.28 9.83
N ALA A 76 2.85 6.88 9.07
CA ALA A 76 2.92 8.28 8.71
C ALA A 76 2.62 9.21 9.89
N SER A 77 1.98 8.70 10.93
CA SER A 77 1.61 9.49 12.10
C SER A 77 2.79 9.78 13.04
N LYS A 78 3.91 9.19 12.77
CA LYS A 78 5.08 9.36 13.64
C LYS A 78 5.93 10.59 13.31
#